data_355a21fa55a310123381dde356a0519d
#
_entry.id   355a21fa55a310123381dde356a0519d
#
_cell.length_a   1.000
_cell.length_b   1.000
_cell.length_c   1.000
_cell.angle_alpha   90.00
_cell.angle_beta   90.00
_cell.angle_gamma   90.00
#
_symmetry.space_group_name_H-M   'P 1'
#
loop_
_entity.id
_entity.type
_entity.pdbx_description
1 polymer ?
#
loop_
_entity_poly.entity_id
_entity_poly.type
_entity_poly.pdbx_seq_one_letter_code
_entity_poly.pdbx_strand_id
1 'polypeptide(L)'
;FGLATIDVSFIALDGVLAPVVALIRNGGWLVALIKPQFELGPAARDRHGIVRDAALYGPLLQRIAATCTGLGCVVLETLESPLTGGSGGEDGNREFLLIAQKRGCDDSSQL
;
A
#
# COMPACT_ATOMS: atom_id res chain seq x y z
N PHE A 1 -7.84 5.43 -16.29
CA PHE A 1 -6.42 5.76 -16.19
C PHE A 1 -5.57 4.50 -16.35
N GLY A 2 -4.41 4.65 -16.94
CA GLY A 2 -3.47 3.54 -17.10
C GLY A 2 -2.52 3.38 -15.94
N LEU A 3 -2.39 4.41 -15.12
CA LEU A 3 -1.53 4.38 -13.94
C LEU A 3 -2.13 5.26 -12.87
N ALA A 4 -2.13 4.77 -11.64
CA ALA A 4 -2.48 5.57 -10.48
C ALA A 4 -1.42 5.39 -9.42
N THR A 5 -1.08 6.48 -8.74
CA THR A 5 -0.20 6.44 -7.58
C THR A 5 -0.96 6.94 -6.37
N ILE A 6 -0.71 6.32 -5.23
CA ILE A 6 -1.36 6.70 -3.98
C ILE A 6 -0.29 7.03 -2.96
N ASP A 7 -0.37 8.24 -2.42
CA ASP A 7 0.49 8.69 -1.34
C ASP A 7 -0.37 9.54 -0.42
N VAL A 8 -0.95 8.90 0.60
CA VAL A 8 -1.83 9.58 1.54
C VAL A 8 -1.25 9.48 2.95
N SER A 9 -1.52 10.51 3.73
CA SER A 9 -1.11 10.57 5.13
C SER A 9 -2.35 10.66 6.01
N PHE A 10 -2.26 10.07 7.19
CA PHE A 10 -3.33 10.08 8.20
C PHE A 10 -4.59 9.31 7.81
N ILE A 11 -4.55 8.59 6.69
CA ILE A 11 -5.65 7.78 6.20
C ILE A 11 -5.10 6.41 5.85
N ALA A 12 -5.79 5.36 6.28
CA ALA A 12 -5.41 4.01 5.91
C ALA A 12 -5.70 3.76 4.43
N LEU A 13 -4.80 3.03 3.77
CA LEU A 13 -4.96 2.71 2.36
C LEU A 13 -6.25 1.93 2.08
N ASP A 14 -6.69 1.09 3.03
CA ASP A 14 -7.90 0.31 2.85
C ASP A 14 -9.09 1.19 2.45
N GLY A 15 -9.15 2.41 2.97
CA GLY A 15 -10.25 3.31 2.67
C GLY A 15 -10.20 3.96 1.31
N VAL A 16 -9.04 3.96 0.65
CA VAL A 16 -8.89 4.65 -0.63
C VAL A 16 -8.62 3.72 -1.79
N LEU A 17 -8.26 2.46 -1.53
CA LEU A 17 -7.89 1.55 -2.61
C LEU A 17 -9.05 1.28 -3.56
N ALA A 18 -10.24 0.99 -3.05
CA ALA A 18 -11.36 0.64 -3.91
C ALA A 18 -11.71 1.75 -4.90
N PRO A 19 -11.91 3.01 -4.46
CA PRO A 19 -12.24 4.05 -5.41
C PRO A 19 -11.12 4.34 -6.41
N VAL A 20 -9.86 4.21 -5.99
CA VAL A 20 -8.75 4.45 -6.91
C VAL A 20 -8.64 3.34 -7.93
N VAL A 21 -8.74 2.07 -7.49
CA VAL A 21 -8.67 0.94 -8.42
C VAL A 21 -9.81 1.01 -9.45
N ALA A 22 -10.97 1.50 -9.04
CA ALA A 22 -12.09 1.64 -9.97
C ALA A 22 -11.78 2.59 -11.12
N LEU A 23 -10.85 3.53 -10.93
CA LEU A 23 -10.48 4.49 -11.96
C LEU A 23 -9.39 3.97 -12.89
N ILE A 24 -8.75 2.86 -12.55
CA ILE A 24 -7.69 2.29 -13.37
C ILE A 24 -8.32 1.38 -14.40
N ARG A 25 -7.88 1.48 -15.65
CA ARG A 25 -8.33 0.56 -16.69
C ARG A 25 -7.76 -0.83 -16.45
N ASN A 26 -8.41 -1.85 -17.00
CA ASN A 26 -7.86 -3.20 -16.96
C ASN A 26 -6.50 -3.21 -17.65
N GLY A 27 -5.53 -3.85 -17.04
CA GLY A 27 -4.15 -3.83 -17.51
C GLY A 27 -3.35 -2.65 -17.01
N GLY A 28 -3.98 -1.68 -16.37
CA GLY A 28 -3.29 -0.53 -15.83
C GLY A 28 -2.59 -0.84 -14.51
N TRP A 29 -1.85 0.12 -14.02
CA TRP A 29 -0.92 -0.07 -12.91
C TRP A 29 -1.32 0.76 -11.69
N LEU A 30 -1.04 0.19 -10.53
CA LEU A 30 -1.21 0.87 -9.24
C LEU A 30 0.13 0.86 -8.52
N VAL A 31 0.55 2.02 -8.06
CA VAL A 31 1.71 2.13 -7.18
C VAL A 31 1.24 2.82 -5.91
N ALA A 32 1.32 2.12 -4.80
CA ALA A 32 0.85 2.64 -3.52
C ALA A 32 2.00 2.72 -2.54
N LEU A 33 2.09 3.85 -1.86
CA LEU A 33 3.07 4.05 -0.80
C LEU A 33 2.42 3.66 0.52
N ILE A 34 3.02 2.69 1.20
CA ILE A 34 2.50 2.16 2.45
C ILE A 34 3.28 2.78 3.60
N LYS A 35 2.58 3.47 4.47
CA LYS A 35 3.18 4.17 5.60
C LYS A 35 2.70 3.51 6.89
N PRO A 36 3.49 2.60 7.48
CA PRO A 36 3.04 1.85 8.66
C PRO A 36 2.55 2.73 9.80
N GLN A 37 3.13 3.91 9.97
CA GLN A 37 2.72 4.81 11.04
C GLN A 37 1.27 5.25 10.92
N PHE A 38 0.69 5.21 9.73
CA PHE A 38 -0.71 5.58 9.52
C PHE A 38 -1.62 4.37 9.32
N GLU A 39 -1.03 3.19 9.07
CA GLU A 39 -1.80 1.98 8.82
C GLU A 39 -2.05 1.17 10.09
N LEU A 40 -1.15 1.26 11.06
CA LEU A 40 -1.14 0.35 12.20
C LEU A 40 -1.79 0.92 13.45
N GLY A 41 -2.15 2.16 13.46
CA GLY A 41 -2.79 2.78 14.62
C GLY A 41 -1.81 3.24 15.68
N PRO A 42 -2.29 4.01 16.66
CA PRO A 42 -1.41 4.67 17.63
C PRO A 42 -0.60 3.74 18.51
N ALA A 43 -1.14 2.55 18.82
CA ALA A 43 -0.45 1.64 19.72
C ALA A 43 0.85 1.11 19.14
N ALA A 44 0.98 1.10 17.82
CA ALA A 44 2.20 0.62 17.17
C ALA A 44 3.29 1.68 17.10
N ARG A 45 2.95 2.94 17.39
CA ARG A 45 3.90 4.05 17.30
C ARG A 45 4.47 4.35 18.68
N ASP A 46 5.75 4.75 18.71
CA ASP A 46 6.35 5.21 19.94
C ASP A 46 5.95 6.68 20.18
N ARG A 47 6.53 7.29 21.23
CA ARG A 47 6.20 8.66 21.59
C ARG A 47 6.59 9.67 20.52
N HIS A 48 7.43 9.29 19.58
CA HIS A 48 7.84 10.14 18.47
C HIS A 48 7.04 9.85 17.20
N GLY A 49 6.04 8.99 17.28
CA GLY A 49 5.23 8.64 16.13
C GLY A 49 5.88 7.63 15.19
N ILE A 50 6.87 6.89 15.66
CA ILE A 50 7.63 5.98 14.83
C ILE A 50 7.27 4.53 15.17
N VAL A 51 7.02 3.74 14.13
CA VAL A 51 6.79 2.30 14.26
C VAL A 51 8.15 1.62 14.27
N ARG A 52 8.53 1.06 15.42
CA ARG A 52 9.87 0.49 15.57
C ARG A 52 9.89 -1.03 15.48
N ASP A 53 8.76 -1.67 15.67
CA ASP A 53 8.69 -3.13 15.67
C ASP A 53 8.59 -3.63 14.23
N ALA A 54 9.70 -4.08 13.69
CA ALA A 54 9.74 -4.56 12.30
C ALA A 54 8.88 -5.79 12.07
N ALA A 55 8.55 -6.53 13.13
CA ALA A 55 7.69 -7.69 12.98
C ALA A 55 6.27 -7.33 12.55
N LEU A 56 5.89 -6.07 12.68
CA LEU A 56 4.57 -5.61 12.27
C LEU A 56 4.46 -5.38 10.76
N TYR A 57 5.58 -5.27 10.07
CA TYR A 57 5.56 -4.91 8.64
C TYR A 57 5.01 -6.03 7.76
N GLY A 58 5.46 -7.26 8.00
CA GLY A 58 5.02 -8.39 7.17
C GLY A 58 3.51 -8.55 7.13
N PRO A 59 2.84 -8.68 8.29
CA PRO A 59 1.38 -8.79 8.30
C PRO A 59 0.68 -7.58 7.68
N LEU A 60 1.22 -6.37 7.87
CA LEU A 60 0.65 -5.18 7.27
C LEU A 60 0.70 -5.26 5.75
N LEU A 61 1.87 -5.62 5.20
CA LEU A 61 2.01 -5.71 3.75
C LEU A 61 1.11 -6.79 3.18
N GLN A 62 0.95 -7.92 3.88
CA GLN A 62 0.05 -8.97 3.45
C GLN A 62 -1.41 -8.51 3.45
N ARG A 63 -1.80 -7.72 4.45
CA ARG A 63 -3.16 -7.21 4.52
C ARG A 63 -3.46 -6.30 3.32
N ILE A 64 -2.54 -5.38 3.02
CA ILE A 64 -2.74 -4.46 1.91
C ILE A 64 -2.75 -5.22 0.58
N ALA A 65 -1.84 -6.18 0.43
CA ALA A 65 -1.80 -7.00 -0.78
C ALA A 65 -3.10 -7.79 -0.97
N ALA A 66 -3.65 -8.34 0.12
CA ALA A 66 -4.90 -9.07 0.05
C ALA A 66 -6.05 -8.17 -0.36
N THR A 67 -6.07 -6.93 0.13
CA THR A 67 -7.10 -5.98 -0.27
C THR A 67 -7.01 -5.69 -1.77
N CYS A 68 -5.80 -5.49 -2.28
CA CYS A 68 -5.61 -5.27 -3.72
C CYS A 68 -6.08 -6.47 -4.53
N THR A 69 -5.75 -7.67 -4.09
CA THR A 69 -6.17 -8.90 -4.77
C THR A 69 -7.69 -9.00 -4.79
N GLY A 70 -8.34 -8.67 -3.69
CA GLY A 70 -9.80 -8.68 -3.64
C GLY A 70 -10.45 -7.66 -4.55
N LEU A 71 -9.71 -6.64 -4.95
CA LEU A 71 -10.20 -5.61 -5.87
C LEU A 71 -9.88 -5.89 -7.32
N GLY A 72 -9.34 -7.07 -7.62
CA GLY A 72 -9.04 -7.46 -8.99
C GLY A 72 -7.65 -7.10 -9.47
N CYS A 73 -6.73 -6.87 -8.55
CA CYS A 73 -5.35 -6.55 -8.89
C CYS A 73 -4.44 -7.74 -8.61
N VAL A 74 -3.37 -7.86 -9.38
CA VAL A 74 -2.29 -8.78 -9.10
C VAL A 74 -1.15 -7.97 -8.51
N VAL A 75 -0.74 -8.31 -7.29
CA VAL A 75 0.38 -7.63 -6.64
C VAL A 75 1.66 -8.24 -7.18
N LEU A 76 2.45 -7.42 -7.82
CA LEU A 76 3.67 -7.89 -8.48
C LEU A 76 4.87 -7.78 -7.56
N GLU A 77 4.90 -6.76 -6.72
CA GLU A 77 6.04 -6.58 -5.83
C GLU A 77 5.69 -5.64 -4.70
N THR A 78 6.30 -5.88 -3.54
CA THR A 78 6.36 -4.92 -2.46
C THR A 78 7.82 -4.76 -2.10
N LEU A 79 8.25 -3.51 -1.93
CA LEU A 79 9.64 -3.24 -1.58
C LEU A 79 9.72 -2.06 -0.63
N GLU A 80 10.79 -2.04 0.13
CA GLU A 80 11.03 -0.92 1.03
C GLU A 80 11.48 0.28 0.23
N SER A 81 10.85 1.43 0.50
CA SER A 81 11.24 2.66 -0.16
C SER A 81 12.66 3.04 0.29
N PRO A 82 13.50 3.54 -0.62
CA PRO A 82 14.83 3.99 -0.23
C PRO A 82 14.79 5.22 0.68
N LEU A 83 13.66 5.92 0.72
CA LEU A 83 13.48 7.07 1.60
C LEU A 83 12.69 6.63 2.82
N THR A 84 13.11 7.13 3.99
CA THR A 84 12.34 6.91 5.21
C THR A 84 11.35 8.04 5.38
N GLY A 85 10.19 7.72 5.95
CA GLY A 85 9.19 8.71 6.25
C GLY A 85 9.64 9.62 7.39
N GLY A 86 9.19 10.85 7.34
CA GLY A 86 9.55 11.84 8.32
C GLY A 86 10.86 12.51 7.95
N SER A 87 11.37 13.30 8.86
CA SER A 87 12.54 14.11 8.60
C SER A 87 13.84 13.43 9.00
N GLY A 88 13.79 12.25 9.49
CA GLY A 88 14.87 11.69 10.25
C GLY A 88 15.81 10.77 9.53
N GLY A 89 15.74 10.60 8.24
CA GLY A 89 16.57 9.61 7.62
C GLY A 89 16.38 8.26 8.29
N GLU A 90 17.44 7.66 8.78
CA GLU A 90 17.33 6.35 9.40
C GLU A 90 16.55 6.34 10.70
N ASP A 91 16.31 7.51 11.29
CA ASP A 91 15.51 7.60 12.51
C ASP A 91 14.04 7.81 12.22
N GLY A 92 13.66 7.95 10.95
CA GLY A 92 12.28 8.14 10.58
C GLY A 92 11.54 6.83 10.38
N ASN A 93 10.28 6.93 10.00
CA ASN A 93 9.48 5.76 9.69
C ASN A 93 9.89 5.15 8.36
N ARG A 94 9.88 3.82 8.30
CA ARG A 94 10.09 3.12 7.04
C ARG A 94 8.81 3.14 6.23
N GLU A 95 8.96 3.24 4.92
CA GLU A 95 7.84 3.23 4.01
C GLU A 95 8.07 2.16 2.95
N PHE A 96 6.98 1.65 2.40
CA PHE A 96 7.05 0.56 1.45
C PHE A 96 6.26 0.94 0.21
N LEU A 97 6.69 0.40 -0.94
CA LEU A 97 5.98 0.56 -2.19
C LEU A 97 5.33 -0.76 -2.55
N LEU A 98 4.08 -0.69 -2.95
CA LEU A 98 3.36 -1.84 -3.49
C LEU A 98 3.08 -1.53 -4.95
N ILE A 99 3.43 -2.48 -5.81
CA ILE A 99 3.20 -2.36 -7.25
C ILE A 99 2.25 -3.46 -7.67
N ALA A 100 1.13 -3.06 -8.26
CA ALA A 100 0.10 -3.99 -8.67
C ALA A 100 -0.42 -3.62 -10.05
N GLN A 101 -0.99 -4.61 -10.72
CA GLN A 101 -1.61 -4.41 -12.03
C GLN A 101 -3.06 -4.83 -11.95
N LYS A 102 -3.94 -3.98 -12.44
CA LYS A 102 -5.36 -4.30 -12.45
C LYS A 102 -5.65 -5.29 -13.56
N ARG A 103 -6.19 -6.44 -13.20
CA ARG A 103 -6.54 -7.48 -14.16
C ARG A 103 -8.01 -7.44 -14.54
N GLY A 104 -8.83 -6.92 -13.63
CA GLY A 104 -10.25 -6.93 -13.86
C GLY A 104 -10.86 -8.27 -13.52
N CYS A 105 -12.10 -8.23 -13.02
CA CYS A 105 -12.78 -9.46 -12.66
C CYS A 105 -13.47 -10.11 -13.84
N ASP A 106 -13.61 -9.40 -14.93
CA ASP A 106 -14.27 -9.90 -16.12
C ASP A 106 -13.40 -10.84 -16.93
N ASP A 107 -12.12 -10.92 -16.62
CA ASP A 107 -11.21 -11.78 -17.33
C ASP A 107 -11.66 -13.24 -17.29
N SER A 108 -12.22 -13.64 -16.16
CA SER A 108 -12.69 -15.00 -16.03
C SER A 108 -13.81 -15.32 -16.98
N SER A 109 -14.52 -14.33 -17.43
CA SER A 109 -15.65 -14.55 -18.31
C SER A 109 -15.23 -14.90 -19.72
N GLN A 110 -13.99 -14.68 -20.04
CA GLN A 110 -13.48 -15.04 -21.36
C GLN A 110 -13.19 -16.51 -21.50
N LEU A 111 -13.23 -17.21 -20.44
CA LEU A 111 -12.88 -18.63 -20.46
C LEU A 111 -13.99 -19.51 -21.00
#